data_f38267f2b4ee94607aea2109c914de01
#
_entry.id   f38267f2b4ee94607aea2109c914de01
#
_cell.length_a   1.000
_cell.length_b   1.000
_cell.length_c   1.000
_cell.angle_alpha   90.00
_cell.angle_beta   90.00
_cell.angle_gamma   90.00
#
_symmetry.space_group_name_H-M   'P 1'
#
loop_
_entity.id
_entity.type
_entity.pdbx_description
1 polymer ?
#
loop_
_entity_poly.entity_id
_entity_poly.type
_entity_poly.pdbx_seq_one_letter_code
_entity_poly.pdbx_strand_id
1 'polypeptide(L)'
;MSAADHLTTAALIYHFAKFMAVQFPDEMRATHAKAVECHRLALPHMDPPGERVAIPFEGHELYGNLRKPVGVENPPVVIMVPGLEATKEEIFGYTPALLARGMATLPIDGPGQGEAEYDLPIRGDYEVVAAAIIDWIESRDDLDGNRVGMFGVSLGGYHAPRAASFEKRIKACVAISGAYDWAENWDKKSDLNREVFRIRSHAKTLE
;
A
#
# COMPACT_ATOMS: atom_id res chain seq x y z
N MET A 1 4.09 -8.89 -25.18
CA MET A 1 3.68 -8.98 -23.77
C MET A 1 4.15 -10.28 -23.17
N SER A 2 4.84 -10.22 -22.03
CA SER A 2 5.29 -11.41 -21.27
C SER A 2 4.12 -12.00 -20.45
N ALA A 3 4.33 -13.20 -19.86
CA ALA A 3 3.36 -13.76 -18.92
C ALA A 3 3.15 -12.83 -17.70
N ALA A 4 4.22 -12.18 -17.21
CA ALA A 4 4.14 -11.19 -16.13
C ALA A 4 3.27 -10.00 -16.50
N ASP A 5 3.35 -9.48 -17.74
CA ASP A 5 2.50 -8.38 -18.19
C ASP A 5 1.01 -8.76 -18.21
N HIS A 6 0.70 -9.98 -18.68
CA HIS A 6 -0.67 -10.48 -18.66
C HIS A 6 -1.21 -10.66 -17.24
N LEU A 7 -0.40 -11.22 -16.33
CA LEU A 7 -0.76 -11.41 -14.93
C LEU A 7 -0.95 -10.07 -14.21
N THR A 8 -0.06 -9.09 -14.45
CA THR A 8 -0.21 -7.73 -13.89
C THR A 8 -1.49 -7.06 -14.40
N THR A 9 -1.79 -7.19 -15.69
CA THR A 9 -3.03 -6.67 -16.26
C THR A 9 -4.26 -7.34 -15.63
N ALA A 10 -4.23 -8.67 -15.46
CA ALA A 10 -5.31 -9.40 -14.79
C ALA A 10 -5.48 -8.96 -13.34
N ALA A 11 -4.37 -8.75 -12.61
CA ALA A 11 -4.41 -8.23 -11.23
C ALA A 11 -5.13 -6.88 -11.15
N LEU A 12 -4.81 -5.95 -12.05
CA LEU A 12 -5.48 -4.65 -12.12
C LEU A 12 -6.96 -4.76 -12.46
N ILE A 13 -7.34 -5.64 -13.39
CA ILE A 13 -8.75 -5.86 -13.74
C ILE A 13 -9.52 -6.39 -12.54
N TYR A 14 -8.99 -7.38 -11.82
CA TYR A 14 -9.60 -7.89 -10.59
C TYR A 14 -9.63 -6.86 -9.47
N HIS A 15 -8.60 -6.02 -9.36
CA HIS A 15 -8.60 -4.91 -8.40
C HIS A 15 -9.76 -3.92 -8.67
N PHE A 16 -9.94 -3.50 -9.92
CA PHE A 16 -11.07 -2.61 -10.27
C PHE A 16 -12.44 -3.30 -10.12
N ALA A 17 -12.53 -4.61 -10.37
CA ALA A 17 -13.74 -5.36 -10.09
C ALA A 17 -14.04 -5.44 -8.57
N LYS A 18 -13.01 -5.59 -7.72
CA LYS A 18 -13.14 -5.48 -6.26
C LYS A 18 -13.73 -4.13 -5.86
N PHE A 19 -13.22 -3.04 -6.42
CA PHE A 19 -13.67 -1.68 -6.14
C PHE A 19 -15.18 -1.51 -6.39
N MET A 20 -15.69 -2.10 -7.46
CA MET A 20 -17.12 -2.06 -7.81
C MET A 20 -17.99 -2.96 -6.92
N ALA A 21 -17.39 -3.90 -6.21
CA ALA A 21 -18.10 -4.92 -5.41
C ALA A 21 -18.20 -4.55 -3.92
N VAL A 22 -18.00 -3.31 -3.52
CA VAL A 22 -17.96 -2.88 -2.11
C VAL A 22 -19.21 -3.24 -1.31
N GLN A 23 -20.39 -3.32 -1.97
CA GLN A 23 -21.67 -3.72 -1.36
C GLN A 23 -21.86 -5.25 -1.25
N PHE A 24 -20.93 -6.03 -1.79
CA PHE A 24 -20.96 -7.49 -1.84
C PHE A 24 -19.65 -8.02 -1.22
N PRO A 25 -19.57 -8.15 0.11
CA PRO A 25 -18.31 -8.46 0.81
C PRO A 25 -17.63 -9.76 0.37
N ASP A 26 -18.41 -10.79 0.08
CA ASP A 26 -17.87 -12.10 -0.33
C ASP A 26 -17.26 -12.04 -1.73
N GLU A 27 -17.96 -11.40 -2.68
CA GLU A 27 -17.47 -11.14 -4.05
C GLU A 27 -16.26 -10.21 -4.05
N MET A 28 -16.30 -9.18 -3.19
CA MET A 28 -15.19 -8.25 -3.02
C MET A 28 -13.93 -9.00 -2.55
N ARG A 29 -14.06 -9.83 -1.51
CA ARG A 29 -12.95 -10.63 -0.98
C ARG A 29 -12.44 -11.65 -2.00
N ALA A 30 -13.32 -12.37 -2.66
CA ALA A 30 -12.97 -13.37 -3.67
C ALA A 30 -12.26 -12.73 -4.88
N THR A 31 -12.72 -11.56 -5.32
CA THR A 31 -12.13 -10.81 -6.43
C THR A 31 -10.75 -10.25 -6.04
N HIS A 32 -10.64 -9.72 -4.82
CA HIS A 32 -9.35 -9.25 -4.30
C HIS A 32 -8.32 -10.38 -4.20
N ALA A 33 -8.71 -11.55 -3.72
CA ALA A 33 -7.82 -12.71 -3.67
C ALA A 33 -7.24 -13.07 -5.05
N LYS A 34 -8.04 -12.92 -6.12
CA LYS A 34 -7.57 -13.12 -7.50
C LYS A 34 -6.57 -12.04 -7.94
N ALA A 35 -6.81 -10.77 -7.57
CA ALA A 35 -5.88 -9.68 -7.85
C ALA A 35 -4.52 -9.94 -7.19
N VAL A 36 -4.53 -10.29 -5.90
CA VAL A 36 -3.32 -10.63 -5.13
C VAL A 36 -2.59 -11.83 -5.75
N GLU A 37 -3.31 -12.91 -6.10
CA GLU A 37 -2.69 -14.11 -6.67
C GLU A 37 -2.07 -13.85 -8.04
N CYS A 38 -2.75 -13.14 -8.93
CA CYS A 38 -2.19 -12.75 -10.23
C CYS A 38 -0.91 -11.92 -10.08
N HIS A 39 -0.91 -10.93 -9.18
CA HIS A 39 0.25 -10.09 -8.95
C HIS A 39 1.41 -10.87 -8.30
N ARG A 40 1.11 -11.74 -7.33
CA ARG A 40 2.08 -12.64 -6.69
C ARG A 40 2.79 -13.54 -7.71
N LEU A 41 2.05 -14.10 -8.67
CA LEU A 41 2.60 -14.91 -9.75
C LEU A 41 3.43 -14.08 -10.75
N ALA A 42 3.10 -12.80 -10.94
CA ALA A 42 3.82 -11.89 -11.82
C ALA A 42 5.18 -11.46 -11.22
N LEU A 43 5.24 -11.18 -9.92
CA LEU A 43 6.37 -10.55 -9.23
C LEU A 43 7.74 -11.16 -9.55
N PRO A 44 7.95 -12.49 -9.50
CA PRO A 44 9.27 -13.09 -9.78
C PRO A 44 9.72 -12.95 -11.24
N HIS A 45 8.79 -12.65 -12.14
CA HIS A 45 9.00 -12.57 -13.58
C HIS A 45 9.00 -11.13 -14.12
N MET A 46 8.91 -10.14 -13.23
CA MET A 46 9.05 -8.72 -13.57
C MET A 46 10.52 -8.34 -13.80
N ASP A 47 10.75 -7.20 -14.41
CA ASP A 47 12.08 -6.61 -14.58
C ASP A 47 12.15 -5.23 -13.88
N PRO A 48 12.96 -5.08 -12.82
CA PRO A 48 13.57 -6.14 -12.03
C PRO A 48 12.53 -7.01 -11.31
N PRO A 49 12.91 -8.25 -10.91
CA PRO A 49 11.99 -9.14 -10.20
C PRO A 49 11.62 -8.57 -8.82
N GLY A 50 10.49 -9.02 -8.30
CA GLY A 50 10.02 -8.65 -6.98
C GLY A 50 9.72 -9.87 -6.11
N GLU A 51 9.56 -9.61 -4.83
CA GLU A 51 9.14 -10.58 -3.82
C GLU A 51 7.95 -10.07 -3.03
N ARG A 52 7.01 -10.96 -2.68
CA ARG A 52 5.98 -10.67 -1.70
C ARG A 52 6.59 -10.84 -0.31
N VAL A 53 6.41 -9.84 0.53
CA VAL A 53 6.90 -9.82 1.91
C VAL A 53 5.74 -9.76 2.90
N ALA A 54 5.95 -10.34 4.09
CA ALA A 54 5.05 -10.28 5.22
C ALA A 54 5.77 -9.56 6.37
N ILE A 55 5.17 -8.53 6.91
CA ILE A 55 5.72 -7.68 7.96
C ILE A 55 4.86 -7.86 9.21
N PRO A 56 5.40 -8.34 10.33
CA PRO A 56 4.64 -8.51 11.57
C PRO A 56 4.12 -7.18 12.10
N PHE A 57 2.83 -7.13 12.45
CA PHE A 57 2.20 -5.95 13.01
C PHE A 57 1.03 -6.31 13.94
N GLU A 58 1.14 -6.03 15.24
CA GLU A 58 0.08 -6.19 16.24
C GLU A 58 -0.65 -7.55 16.19
N GLY A 59 0.11 -8.65 16.02
CA GLY A 59 -0.44 -10.01 15.92
C GLY A 59 -0.98 -10.41 14.55
N HIS A 60 -0.87 -9.55 13.56
CA HIS A 60 -1.20 -9.76 12.16
C HIS A 60 0.03 -9.62 11.27
N GLU A 61 -0.16 -9.74 9.96
CA GLU A 61 0.86 -9.49 8.95
C GLU A 61 0.37 -8.41 7.97
N LEU A 62 1.23 -7.42 7.71
CA LEU A 62 1.06 -6.51 6.60
C LEU A 62 1.79 -7.05 5.39
N TYR A 63 1.12 -7.14 4.26
CA TYR A 63 1.70 -7.66 3.03
C TYR A 63 2.14 -6.54 2.10
N GLY A 64 3.39 -6.66 1.63
CA GLY A 64 3.99 -5.75 0.66
C GLY A 64 4.59 -6.48 -0.54
N ASN A 65 4.89 -5.72 -1.58
CA ASN A 65 5.53 -6.18 -2.80
C ASN A 65 6.87 -5.45 -2.97
N LEU A 66 7.96 -6.05 -2.46
CA LEU A 66 9.29 -5.45 -2.51
C LEU A 66 9.91 -5.67 -3.89
N ARG A 67 10.44 -4.59 -4.49
CA ARG A 67 11.30 -4.66 -5.66
C ARG A 67 12.56 -3.85 -5.45
N LYS A 68 13.71 -4.38 -5.91
CA LYS A 68 15.02 -3.70 -5.78
C LYS A 68 15.55 -3.32 -7.16
N PRO A 69 16.23 -2.16 -7.27
CA PRO A 69 16.88 -1.77 -8.51
C PRO A 69 18.04 -2.70 -8.85
N VAL A 70 18.31 -2.89 -10.13
CA VAL A 70 19.45 -3.71 -10.59
C VAL A 70 20.78 -2.98 -10.32
N GLY A 71 21.75 -3.72 -9.78
CA GLY A 71 23.14 -3.23 -9.62
C GLY A 71 23.34 -2.22 -8.49
N VAL A 72 22.36 -2.05 -7.60
CA VAL A 72 22.50 -1.22 -6.40
C VAL A 72 22.53 -2.10 -5.18
N GLU A 73 23.63 -2.09 -4.47
CA GLU A 73 23.80 -2.76 -3.17
C GLU A 73 23.16 -1.90 -2.09
N ASN A 74 22.35 -2.51 -1.22
CA ASN A 74 21.63 -1.84 -0.13
C ASN A 74 20.94 -0.54 -0.57
N PRO A 75 19.95 -0.59 -1.50
CA PRO A 75 19.28 0.61 -2.00
C PRO A 75 18.44 1.29 -0.91
N PRO A 76 18.28 2.62 -0.97
CA PRO A 76 17.28 3.32 -0.17
C PRO A 76 15.88 2.80 -0.51
N VAL A 77 14.97 2.81 0.46
CA VAL A 77 13.65 2.22 0.32
C VAL A 77 12.57 3.30 0.31
N VAL A 78 11.63 3.19 -0.63
CA VAL A 78 10.40 3.98 -0.63
C VAL A 78 9.22 3.10 -0.26
N ILE A 79 8.68 3.33 0.94
CA ILE A 79 7.40 2.75 1.39
C ILE A 79 6.29 3.45 0.61
N MET A 80 5.41 2.69 -0.05
CA MET A 80 4.36 3.25 -0.90
C MET A 80 2.99 2.88 -0.35
N VAL A 81 2.23 3.90 0.08
CA VAL A 81 0.94 3.75 0.75
C VAL A 81 -0.19 4.09 -0.22
N PRO A 82 -1.09 3.14 -0.51
CA PRO A 82 -2.21 3.35 -1.43
C PRO A 82 -3.31 4.25 -0.86
N GLY A 83 -4.29 4.57 -1.70
CA GLY A 83 -5.49 5.31 -1.33
C GLY A 83 -6.50 4.48 -0.55
N LEU A 84 -7.69 5.06 -0.31
CA LEU A 84 -8.77 4.41 0.46
C LEU A 84 -9.22 3.09 -0.18
N GLU A 85 -9.47 3.08 -1.48
CA GLU A 85 -9.92 1.90 -2.22
C GLU A 85 -8.77 1.17 -2.92
N ALA A 86 -7.62 1.82 -3.03
CA ALA A 86 -6.45 1.30 -3.71
C ALA A 86 -5.76 0.21 -2.89
N THR A 87 -4.93 -0.58 -3.56
CA THR A 87 -4.12 -1.63 -2.95
C THR A 87 -2.67 -1.55 -3.45
N LYS A 88 -1.78 -2.33 -2.86
CA LYS A 88 -0.38 -2.43 -3.29
C LYS A 88 -0.24 -2.87 -4.76
N GLU A 89 -1.22 -3.59 -5.30
CA GLU A 89 -1.25 -4.01 -6.70
C GLU A 89 -1.50 -2.84 -7.65
N GLU A 90 -2.26 -1.82 -7.23
CA GLU A 90 -2.52 -0.63 -8.04
C GLU A 90 -1.37 0.37 -7.99
N ILE A 91 -0.88 0.69 -6.79
CA ILE A 91 0.18 1.70 -6.61
C ILE A 91 1.52 1.24 -7.22
N PHE A 92 1.63 -0.02 -7.58
CA PHE A 92 2.73 -0.61 -8.31
C PHE A 92 3.11 0.18 -9.59
N GLY A 93 2.16 0.84 -10.26
CA GLY A 93 2.41 1.64 -11.47
C GLY A 93 3.46 2.74 -11.29
N TYR A 94 3.72 3.21 -10.06
CA TYR A 94 4.75 4.22 -9.77
C TYR A 94 6.15 3.62 -9.56
N THR A 95 6.28 2.30 -9.38
CA THR A 95 7.55 1.65 -9.01
C THR A 95 8.64 1.78 -10.08
N PRO A 96 8.37 1.71 -11.42
CA PRO A 96 9.43 1.79 -12.41
C PRO A 96 10.24 3.08 -12.34
N ALA A 97 9.59 4.20 -12.05
CA ALA A 97 10.25 5.50 -11.97
C ALA A 97 11.22 5.60 -10.77
N LEU A 98 10.91 4.94 -9.67
CA LEU A 98 11.75 4.90 -8.47
C LEU A 98 12.90 3.91 -8.64
N LEU A 99 12.62 2.72 -9.17
CA LEU A 99 13.62 1.70 -9.48
C LEU A 99 14.70 2.23 -10.44
N ALA A 100 14.29 2.94 -11.50
CA ALA A 100 15.21 3.59 -12.44
C ALA A 100 16.12 4.65 -11.80
N ARG A 101 15.78 5.11 -10.60
CA ARG A 101 16.58 6.07 -9.81
C ARG A 101 17.38 5.40 -8.69
N GLY A 102 17.49 4.08 -8.72
CA GLY A 102 18.28 3.31 -7.75
C GLY A 102 17.63 3.15 -6.39
N MET A 103 16.30 3.29 -6.29
CA MET A 103 15.55 3.12 -5.05
C MET A 103 14.76 1.80 -5.06
N ALA A 104 14.80 1.06 -3.97
CA ALA A 104 13.89 -0.04 -3.74
C ALA A 104 12.47 0.51 -3.46
N THR A 105 11.46 -0.24 -3.89
CA THR A 105 10.05 0.12 -3.73
C THR A 105 9.31 -0.94 -2.93
N LEU A 106 8.52 -0.48 -1.97
CA LEU A 106 7.71 -1.33 -1.11
C LEU A 106 6.26 -0.83 -1.10
N PRO A 107 5.45 -1.06 -2.17
CA PRO A 107 4.01 -0.98 -2.07
C PRO A 107 3.49 -1.90 -0.98
N ILE A 108 2.69 -1.38 -0.06
CA ILE A 108 2.22 -2.14 1.11
C ILE A 108 0.78 -1.80 1.45
N ASP A 109 0.00 -2.82 1.81
CA ASP A 109 -1.34 -2.65 2.36
C ASP A 109 -1.24 -2.46 3.87
N GLY A 110 -1.57 -1.26 4.34
CA GLY A 110 -1.67 -0.95 5.76
C GLY A 110 -3.09 -1.21 6.32
N PRO A 111 -3.32 -0.96 7.61
CA PRO A 111 -4.63 -1.09 8.24
C PRO A 111 -5.73 -0.37 7.46
N GLY A 112 -6.83 -1.06 7.20
CA GLY A 112 -7.96 -0.59 6.38
C GLY A 112 -7.70 -0.59 4.88
N GLN A 113 -6.58 -1.15 4.40
CA GLN A 113 -6.22 -1.18 2.99
C GLN A 113 -5.92 -2.61 2.53
N GLY A 114 -6.32 -2.92 1.31
CA GLY A 114 -5.99 -4.16 0.62
C GLY A 114 -6.23 -5.42 1.46
N GLU A 115 -5.21 -6.24 1.64
CA GLU A 115 -5.36 -7.49 2.40
C GLU A 115 -5.57 -7.26 3.90
N ALA A 116 -5.04 -6.16 4.45
CA ALA A 116 -5.18 -5.84 5.86
C ALA A 116 -6.59 -5.30 6.24
N GLU A 117 -7.37 -4.81 5.27
CA GLU A 117 -8.69 -4.20 5.51
C GLU A 117 -9.71 -5.14 6.18
N TYR A 118 -9.49 -6.45 6.06
CA TYR A 118 -10.42 -7.45 6.61
C TYR A 118 -10.25 -7.69 8.10
N ASP A 119 -9.06 -7.43 8.63
CA ASP A 119 -8.68 -7.75 10.01
C ASP A 119 -8.30 -6.48 10.81
N LEU A 120 -7.80 -5.46 10.14
CA LEU A 120 -7.32 -4.22 10.74
C LEU A 120 -8.07 -3.01 10.18
N PRO A 121 -8.73 -2.22 11.02
CA PRO A 121 -9.42 -1.00 10.59
C PRO A 121 -8.45 0.13 10.23
N ILE A 122 -8.91 1.10 9.45
CA ILE A 122 -8.20 2.37 9.25
C ILE A 122 -7.85 2.99 10.62
N ARG A 123 -6.64 3.52 10.73
CA ARG A 123 -6.17 4.18 11.96
C ARG A 123 -5.56 5.55 11.68
N GLY A 124 -5.68 6.45 12.64
CA GLY A 124 -5.19 7.83 12.51
C GLY A 124 -3.70 7.99 12.84
N ASP A 125 -3.11 7.05 13.61
CA ASP A 125 -1.72 7.04 14.07
C ASP A 125 -0.82 6.17 13.17
N TYR A 126 -0.80 6.51 11.87
CA TYR A 126 -0.08 5.72 10.87
C TYR A 126 1.45 5.67 11.09
N GLU A 127 1.99 6.55 11.94
CA GLU A 127 3.39 6.48 12.40
C GLU A 127 3.73 5.15 13.09
N VAL A 128 2.78 4.53 13.78
CA VAL A 128 2.96 3.20 14.41
C VAL A 128 3.13 2.12 13.36
N VAL A 129 2.35 2.20 12.28
CA VAL A 129 2.47 1.31 11.12
C VAL A 129 3.80 1.51 10.42
N ALA A 130 4.16 2.77 10.16
CA ALA A 130 5.43 3.11 9.52
C ALA A 130 6.64 2.64 10.34
N ALA A 131 6.59 2.77 11.68
CA ALA A 131 7.64 2.29 12.56
C ALA A 131 7.87 0.78 12.41
N ALA A 132 6.80 -0.02 12.43
CA ALA A 132 6.90 -1.48 12.25
C ALA A 132 7.47 -1.87 10.88
N ILE A 133 7.08 -1.14 9.81
CA ILE A 133 7.64 -1.36 8.47
C ILE A 133 9.14 -1.02 8.45
N ILE A 134 9.54 0.08 9.08
CA ILE A 134 10.94 0.51 9.14
C ILE A 134 11.78 -0.45 9.98
N ASP A 135 11.27 -0.94 11.11
CA ASP A 135 11.93 -1.97 11.93
C ASP A 135 12.21 -3.23 11.09
N TRP A 136 11.24 -3.63 10.26
CA TRP A 136 11.43 -4.75 9.34
C TRP A 136 12.48 -4.42 8.25
N ILE A 137 12.47 -3.22 7.67
CA ILE A 137 13.49 -2.79 6.70
C ILE A 137 14.89 -2.81 7.33
N GLU A 138 15.04 -2.31 8.57
CA GLU A 138 16.31 -2.29 9.31
C GLU A 138 16.81 -3.71 9.67
N SER A 139 15.92 -4.71 9.73
CA SER A 139 16.30 -6.11 9.93
C SER A 139 16.84 -6.80 8.67
N ARG A 140 16.83 -6.12 7.53
CA ARG A 140 17.26 -6.64 6.23
C ARG A 140 18.66 -6.16 5.88
N ASP A 141 19.58 -7.09 5.58
CA ASP A 141 20.97 -6.77 5.17
C ASP A 141 21.04 -6.25 3.72
N ASP A 142 19.98 -6.43 2.92
CA ASP A 142 19.93 -6.10 1.49
C ASP A 142 19.16 -4.79 1.20
N LEU A 143 18.88 -3.97 2.23
CA LEU A 143 18.20 -2.68 2.16
C LEU A 143 18.92 -1.65 3.05
N ASP A 144 18.88 -0.36 2.69
CA ASP A 144 19.42 0.70 3.55
C ASP A 144 18.31 1.29 4.43
N GLY A 145 18.20 0.77 5.64
CA GLY A 145 17.26 1.25 6.66
C GLY A 145 17.50 2.69 7.14
N ASN A 146 18.68 3.28 6.87
CA ASN A 146 18.97 4.68 7.19
C ASN A 146 18.45 5.66 6.14
N ARG A 147 18.05 5.17 4.96
CA ARG A 147 17.54 5.97 3.83
C ARG A 147 16.14 5.52 3.43
N VAL A 148 15.18 5.72 4.32
CA VAL A 148 13.77 5.39 4.09
C VAL A 148 13.01 6.64 3.70
N GLY A 149 12.27 6.57 2.59
CA GLY A 149 11.28 7.56 2.17
C GLY A 149 9.88 6.99 2.20
N MET A 150 8.89 7.87 2.19
CA MET A 150 7.48 7.48 2.14
C MET A 150 6.75 8.22 1.02
N PHE A 151 5.94 7.47 0.26
CA PHE A 151 5.16 7.98 -0.86
C PHE A 151 3.70 7.55 -0.65
N GLY A 152 2.78 8.49 -0.64
CA GLY A 152 1.38 8.20 -0.45
C GLY A 152 0.47 8.91 -1.45
N VAL A 153 -0.63 8.24 -1.82
CA VAL A 153 -1.64 8.75 -2.75
C VAL A 153 -3.00 8.78 -2.08
N SER A 154 -3.77 9.86 -2.22
CA SER A 154 -5.11 10.01 -1.65
C SER A 154 -5.11 9.81 -0.12
N LEU A 155 -5.76 8.78 0.44
CA LEU A 155 -5.66 8.44 1.87
C LEU A 155 -4.20 8.18 2.28
N GLY A 156 -3.42 7.48 1.46
CA GLY A 156 -1.98 7.33 1.67
C GLY A 156 -1.24 8.68 1.67
N GLY A 157 -1.73 9.65 0.89
CA GLY A 157 -1.21 11.03 0.89
C GLY A 157 -1.54 11.81 2.16
N TYR A 158 -2.49 11.35 2.97
CA TYR A 158 -2.69 11.78 4.35
C TYR A 158 -1.79 11.01 5.33
N HIS A 159 -1.70 9.68 5.17
CA HIS A 159 -0.90 8.82 6.05
C HIS A 159 0.60 9.11 5.98
N ALA A 160 1.14 9.34 4.79
CA ALA A 160 2.58 9.54 4.60
C ALA A 160 3.11 10.79 5.35
N PRO A 161 2.56 12.00 5.21
CA PRO A 161 3.02 13.16 5.97
C PRO A 161 2.70 13.04 7.47
N ARG A 162 1.59 12.40 7.84
CA ARG A 162 1.29 12.07 9.23
C ARG A 162 2.41 11.24 9.83
N ALA A 163 2.75 10.11 9.20
CA ALA A 163 3.84 9.25 9.66
C ALA A 163 5.19 9.99 9.72
N ALA A 164 5.56 10.73 8.66
CA ALA A 164 6.81 11.46 8.60
C ALA A 164 6.94 12.57 9.67
N SER A 165 5.82 13.07 10.18
CA SER A 165 5.81 14.06 11.26
C SER A 165 6.25 13.47 12.61
N PHE A 166 6.00 12.19 12.85
CA PHE A 166 6.25 11.52 14.13
C PHE A 166 7.39 10.49 14.04
N GLU A 167 7.52 9.73 12.95
CA GLU A 167 8.58 8.75 12.74
C GLU A 167 9.81 9.42 12.07
N LYS A 168 10.83 9.73 12.87
CA LYS A 168 12.00 10.52 12.43
C LYS A 168 13.00 9.76 11.55
N ARG A 169 12.85 8.45 11.41
CA ARG A 169 13.62 7.64 10.46
C ARG A 169 13.18 7.85 9.01
N ILE A 170 11.97 8.39 8.76
CA ILE A 170 11.53 8.79 7.43
C ILE A 170 12.31 10.06 7.00
N LYS A 171 13.14 9.95 5.94
CA LYS A 171 14.03 11.03 5.48
C LYS A 171 13.42 11.86 4.35
N ALA A 172 12.42 11.33 3.65
CA ALA A 172 11.72 12.01 2.57
C ALA A 172 10.26 11.60 2.54
N CYS A 173 9.37 12.53 2.22
CA CYS A 173 7.94 12.26 2.12
C CYS A 173 7.37 12.91 0.87
N VAL A 174 6.58 12.14 0.11
CA VAL A 174 5.79 12.63 -1.02
C VAL A 174 4.34 12.30 -0.78
N ALA A 175 3.49 13.32 -0.81
CA ALA A 175 2.05 13.20 -0.68
C ALA A 175 1.35 13.67 -1.96
N ILE A 176 0.57 12.79 -2.58
CA ILE A 176 -0.21 13.11 -3.79
C ILE A 176 -1.69 13.09 -3.41
N SER A 177 -2.38 14.22 -3.61
CA SER A 177 -3.82 14.37 -3.41
C SER A 177 -4.30 13.97 -2.00
N GLY A 178 -3.44 14.07 -1.00
CA GLY A 178 -3.79 13.86 0.40
C GLY A 178 -4.59 15.04 0.97
N ALA A 179 -5.66 14.75 1.70
CA ALA A 179 -6.34 15.79 2.48
C ALA A 179 -5.46 16.17 3.69
N TYR A 180 -5.44 17.45 4.04
CA TYR A 180 -4.79 17.90 5.28
C TYR A 180 -5.58 17.44 6.52
N ASP A 181 -6.89 17.60 6.47
CA ASP A 181 -7.84 17.08 7.44
C ASP A 181 -8.84 16.17 6.72
N TRP A 182 -8.84 14.89 7.08
CA TRP A 182 -9.72 13.91 6.44
C TRP A 182 -11.19 14.11 6.81
N ALA A 183 -11.46 14.68 7.98
CA ALA A 183 -12.82 15.00 8.44
C ALA A 183 -13.38 16.28 7.77
N GLU A 184 -12.50 17.16 7.28
CA GLU A 184 -12.94 18.37 6.57
C GLU A 184 -13.82 18.00 5.36
N ASN A 185 -14.94 18.67 5.26
CA ASN A 185 -15.92 18.43 4.20
C ASN A 185 -16.48 16.99 4.14
N TRP A 186 -16.53 16.29 5.29
CA TRP A 186 -17.08 14.94 5.36
C TRP A 186 -18.48 14.84 4.72
N ASP A 187 -19.36 15.79 5.01
CA ASP A 187 -20.72 15.85 4.48
C ASP A 187 -20.80 16.08 2.96
N LYS A 188 -19.71 16.57 2.36
CA LYS A 188 -19.63 16.82 0.91
C LYS A 188 -19.05 15.62 0.14
N LYS A 189 -18.54 14.60 0.84
CA LYS A 189 -18.08 13.36 0.19
C LYS A 189 -19.28 12.59 -0.35
N SER A 190 -19.07 11.86 -1.45
CA SER A 190 -20.12 10.99 -1.99
C SER A 190 -20.52 9.91 -0.99
N ASP A 191 -21.77 9.45 -1.08
CA ASP A 191 -22.28 8.37 -0.23
C ASP A 191 -21.41 7.11 -0.35
N LEU A 192 -20.97 6.77 -1.55
CA LEU A 192 -20.06 5.65 -1.78
C LEU A 192 -18.76 5.83 -1.00
N ASN A 193 -18.15 7.00 -1.06
CA ASN A 193 -16.86 7.26 -0.39
C ASN A 193 -16.99 7.17 1.13
N ARG A 194 -18.09 7.73 1.69
CA ARG A 194 -18.38 7.61 3.12
C ARG A 194 -18.64 6.18 3.55
N GLU A 195 -19.38 5.41 2.74
CA GLU A 195 -19.67 4.00 3.03
C GLU A 195 -18.39 3.13 2.96
N VAL A 196 -17.53 3.33 1.96
CA VAL A 196 -16.23 2.65 1.88
C VAL A 196 -15.39 2.96 3.11
N PHE A 197 -15.32 4.22 3.52
CA PHE A 197 -14.58 4.61 4.72
C PHE A 197 -15.15 3.94 5.98
N ARG A 198 -16.48 3.91 6.13
CA ARG A 198 -17.16 3.23 7.23
C ARG A 198 -16.79 1.75 7.29
N ILE A 199 -16.88 1.05 6.15
CA ILE A 199 -16.56 -0.39 6.07
C ILE A 199 -15.10 -0.63 6.48
N ARG A 200 -14.16 0.15 5.97
CA ARG A 200 -12.72 -0.03 6.20
C ARG A 200 -12.25 0.46 7.57
N SER A 201 -13.00 1.32 8.23
CA SER A 201 -12.79 1.69 9.62
C SER A 201 -13.48 0.75 10.61
N HIS A 202 -14.17 -0.30 10.12
CA HIS A 202 -14.98 -1.22 10.91
C HIS A 202 -16.05 -0.51 11.76
N ALA A 203 -16.45 0.70 11.36
CA ALA A 203 -17.45 1.48 12.06
C ALA A 203 -18.87 0.94 11.79
N LYS A 204 -19.73 0.99 12.82
CA LYS A 204 -21.11 0.52 12.71
C LYS A 204 -22.02 1.49 11.97
N THR A 205 -21.74 2.78 12.10
CA THR A 205 -22.53 3.89 11.52
C THR A 205 -21.63 4.87 10.79
N LEU A 206 -22.22 5.79 10.05
CA LEU A 206 -21.55 6.92 9.41
C LEU A 206 -21.40 8.15 10.34
N GLU A 207 -21.98 8.07 11.55
CA GLU A 207 -21.93 9.10 12.59
C GLU A 207 -20.76 8.87 13.55
#